data_145f83720d07b96b5c4f4850d058fc4a
#
_entry.id   145f83720d07b96b5c4f4850d058fc4a
#
_cell.length_a   1.000
_cell.length_b   1.000
_cell.length_c   1.000
_cell.angle_alpha   90.00
_cell.angle_beta   90.00
_cell.angle_gamma   90.00
#
_symmetry.space_group_name_H-M   'P 1'
#
loop_
_entity.id
_entity.type
_entity.pdbx_description
1 polymer ?
#
loop_
_entity_poly.entity_id
_entity_poly.type
_entity_poly.pdbx_seq_one_letter_code
_entity_poly.pdbx_strand_id
1 'polypeptide(L)'
;MPTLRNGEMIKIANSDTKARIISYIAEGGQGEVYKVKYNGQEYALKWYSKIPMSDAFYQNLAHNVRMGKPNDNFLWAVALTEKIKGKFGYIMPLRPSNYKEYGEFLLGDVRFKSWDMLFKAALNLAESFRILHSRGYSYQDLNEGSFFIDPDTGNVLICDNDNVAPYGVNLGVKGMPKYMAPEVVLDRSRPNTHTDRFSLAVILFRLFYIDHPLEGQYTIKFPLTDQVGAKLFGESPIFVYDPKNDMNRPDPDAHPNVISRWNMFPPDLKAAFTKAFTDGLKDIDSRITELQWIEVLVRARGMLVKIDGREQFVNAYNPESVPKECRLLRTEENIIALAPDSMLYACQVDKLSEDYCTVAGVVRASQRDKNVYGLGNLTNNTWTLIIPNKEPVAIQPKGFVPLVPGVIIDFGNIKAKVF
;
A
#
# COMPACT_ATOMS: atom_id res chain seq x y z
N MET A 1 7.15 2.25 34.59
CA MET A 1 8.57 1.75 34.50
C MET A 1 8.54 0.51 33.63
N PRO A 2 9.53 0.30 32.77
CA PRO A 2 9.62 -0.91 31.94
C PRO A 2 9.57 -2.20 32.78
N THR A 3 8.85 -3.20 32.29
CA THR A 3 8.66 -4.48 32.99
C THR A 3 9.93 -5.33 32.96
N LEU A 4 10.69 -5.30 31.86
CA LEU A 4 11.94 -6.03 31.67
C LEU A 4 13.14 -5.10 31.85
N ARG A 5 14.25 -5.63 32.37
CA ARG A 5 15.45 -4.84 32.69
C ARG A 5 16.54 -5.08 31.63
N ASN A 6 17.36 -4.06 31.40
CA ASN A 6 18.54 -4.20 30.55
C ASN A 6 19.45 -5.33 31.06
N GLY A 7 19.91 -6.17 30.15
CA GLY A 7 20.72 -7.35 30.46
C GLY A 7 19.92 -8.60 30.83
N GLU A 8 18.61 -8.50 31.06
CA GLU A 8 17.75 -9.65 31.37
C GLU A 8 17.71 -10.64 30.20
N MET A 9 17.65 -11.94 30.53
CA MET A 9 17.63 -13.02 29.55
C MET A 9 16.23 -13.64 29.48
N ILE A 10 15.59 -13.57 28.33
CA ILE A 10 14.27 -14.14 28.08
C ILE A 10 14.42 -15.44 27.28
N LYS A 11 13.84 -16.53 27.78
CA LYS A 11 13.84 -17.82 27.08
C LYS A 11 12.91 -17.83 25.87
N ILE A 12 13.37 -18.48 24.82
CA ILE A 12 12.59 -18.67 23.57
C ILE A 12 11.85 -19.99 23.64
N ALA A 13 10.58 -19.97 23.30
CA ALA A 13 9.73 -21.15 23.31
C ALA A 13 10.25 -22.23 22.33
N ASN A 14 10.20 -23.49 22.76
CA ASN A 14 10.65 -24.64 21.97
C ASN A 14 12.12 -24.55 21.51
N SER A 15 12.98 -23.86 22.28
CA SER A 15 14.39 -23.69 21.98
C SER A 15 15.20 -23.52 23.27
N ASP A 16 16.46 -23.96 23.26
CA ASP A 16 17.42 -23.71 24.36
C ASP A 16 18.02 -22.30 24.28
N THR A 17 17.63 -21.50 23.28
CA THR A 17 18.17 -20.15 23.09
C THR A 17 17.47 -19.13 23.99
N LYS A 18 18.17 -18.01 24.20
CA LYS A 18 17.65 -16.86 24.97
C LYS A 18 17.90 -15.58 24.20
N ALA A 19 16.98 -14.63 24.35
CA ALA A 19 17.16 -13.26 23.92
C ALA A 19 17.60 -12.39 25.10
N ARG A 20 18.60 -11.52 24.89
CA ARG A 20 19.08 -10.56 25.89
C ARG A 20 18.46 -9.20 25.65
N ILE A 21 17.81 -8.63 26.65
CA ILE A 21 17.30 -7.27 26.61
C ILE A 21 18.47 -6.27 26.52
N ILE A 22 18.44 -5.39 25.52
CA ILE A 22 19.43 -4.32 25.34
C ILE A 22 18.89 -3.01 25.90
N SER A 23 17.72 -2.56 25.43
CA SER A 23 17.10 -1.31 25.83
C SER A 23 15.60 -1.33 25.60
N TYR A 24 14.90 -0.49 26.33
CA TYR A 24 13.50 -0.16 26.07
C TYR A 24 13.40 0.73 24.81
N ILE A 25 12.39 0.52 23.98
CA ILE A 25 12.12 1.32 22.78
C ILE A 25 10.84 2.16 22.98
N ALA A 26 9.70 1.51 23.23
CA ALA A 26 8.41 2.16 23.29
C ALA A 26 7.38 1.31 24.04
N GLU A 27 6.20 1.89 24.32
CA GLU A 27 5.05 1.13 24.80
C GLU A 27 3.80 1.45 23.98
N GLY A 28 2.92 0.46 23.88
CA GLY A 28 1.61 0.56 23.26
C GLY A 28 0.49 0.12 24.19
N GLY A 29 -0.72 -0.02 23.66
CA GLY A 29 -1.90 -0.41 24.42
C GLY A 29 -1.80 -1.79 25.08
N GLN A 30 -1.16 -2.76 24.43
CA GLN A 30 -1.06 -4.15 24.89
C GLN A 30 0.21 -4.46 25.69
N GLY A 31 1.28 -3.68 25.53
CA GLY A 31 2.56 -3.98 26.15
C GLY A 31 3.69 -3.03 25.74
N GLU A 32 4.88 -3.54 25.81
CA GLU A 32 6.13 -2.80 25.67
C GLU A 32 6.98 -3.38 24.54
N VAL A 33 7.78 -2.55 23.90
CA VAL A 33 8.72 -2.95 22.85
C VAL A 33 10.16 -2.71 23.34
N TYR A 34 10.99 -3.73 23.19
CA TYR A 34 12.39 -3.70 23.60
C TYR A 34 13.30 -4.02 22.41
N LYS A 35 14.48 -3.44 22.41
CA LYS A 35 15.60 -3.89 21.59
C LYS A 35 16.24 -5.08 22.29
N VAL A 36 16.46 -6.16 21.56
CA VAL A 36 17.03 -7.39 22.09
C VAL A 36 18.15 -7.92 21.18
N LYS A 37 19.08 -8.68 21.77
CA LYS A 37 20.04 -9.48 21.01
C LYS A 37 19.60 -10.93 21.01
N TYR A 38 19.37 -11.50 19.83
CA TYR A 38 18.96 -12.88 19.62
C TYR A 38 19.76 -13.49 18.48
N ASN A 39 20.36 -14.68 18.71
CA ASN A 39 21.23 -15.37 17.74
C ASN A 39 22.32 -14.46 17.13
N GLY A 40 22.93 -13.61 17.96
CA GLY A 40 24.02 -12.71 17.54
C GLY A 40 23.57 -11.41 16.87
N GLN A 41 22.30 -11.26 16.50
CA GLN A 41 21.75 -10.09 15.81
C GLN A 41 20.80 -9.31 16.71
N GLU A 42 20.50 -8.06 16.33
CA GLU A 42 19.56 -7.19 17.02
C GLU A 42 18.15 -7.32 16.43
N TYR A 43 17.16 -7.38 17.31
CA TYR A 43 15.73 -7.51 17.00
C TYR A 43 14.90 -6.62 17.91
N ALA A 44 13.61 -6.48 17.59
CA ALA A 44 12.59 -5.95 18.48
C ALA A 44 11.88 -7.13 19.19
N LEU A 45 11.57 -6.95 20.47
CA LEU A 45 10.70 -7.83 21.25
C LEU A 45 9.44 -7.05 21.63
N LYS A 46 8.27 -7.45 21.14
CA LYS A 46 6.96 -6.97 21.66
C LYS A 46 6.59 -7.86 22.84
N TRP A 47 6.50 -7.27 24.03
CA TRP A 47 6.25 -7.96 25.30
C TRP A 47 4.87 -7.59 25.83
N TYR A 48 3.96 -8.56 25.92
CA TYR A 48 2.61 -8.34 26.44
C TYR A 48 2.62 -8.24 27.96
N SER A 49 2.67 -7.03 28.47
CA SER A 49 2.77 -6.74 29.90
C SER A 49 1.52 -6.15 30.54
N LYS A 50 0.65 -5.50 29.72
CA LYS A 50 -0.49 -4.71 30.19
C LYS A 50 -1.80 -5.48 30.22
N ILE A 51 -2.06 -6.30 29.21
CA ILE A 51 -3.30 -7.04 29.04
C ILE A 51 -2.98 -8.55 29.03
N PRO A 52 -3.71 -9.37 29.81
CA PRO A 52 -3.57 -10.81 29.73
C PRO A 52 -4.03 -11.32 28.35
N MET A 53 -3.13 -11.97 27.63
CA MET A 53 -3.44 -12.58 26.35
C MET A 53 -3.86 -14.02 26.53
N SER A 54 -4.85 -14.47 25.75
CA SER A 54 -5.39 -15.83 25.83
C SER A 54 -4.38 -16.89 25.34
N ASP A 55 -4.60 -18.14 25.73
CA ASP A 55 -3.82 -19.27 25.20
C ASP A 55 -4.05 -19.43 23.69
N ALA A 56 -5.25 -19.17 23.20
CA ALA A 56 -5.57 -19.18 21.77
C ALA A 56 -4.73 -18.16 21.01
N PHE A 57 -4.55 -16.95 21.56
CA PHE A 57 -3.70 -15.92 20.96
C PHE A 57 -2.22 -16.37 20.92
N TYR A 58 -1.70 -16.95 22.01
CA TYR A 58 -0.35 -17.50 22.05
C TYR A 58 -0.15 -18.59 20.99
N GLN A 59 -1.10 -19.52 20.84
CA GLN A 59 -1.04 -20.59 19.84
C GLN A 59 -1.11 -20.05 18.41
N ASN A 60 -1.93 -19.01 18.16
CA ASN A 60 -1.97 -18.34 16.86
C ASN A 60 -0.61 -17.69 16.51
N LEU A 61 0.02 -16.99 17.44
CA LEU A 61 1.37 -16.46 17.24
C LEU A 61 2.40 -17.57 16.98
N ALA A 62 2.33 -18.68 17.71
CA ALA A 62 3.20 -19.84 17.48
C ALA A 62 2.95 -20.46 16.08
N HIS A 63 1.71 -20.44 15.60
CA HIS A 63 1.38 -20.84 14.25
C HIS A 63 1.99 -19.87 13.23
N ASN A 64 1.83 -18.55 13.41
CA ASN A 64 2.37 -17.53 12.52
C ASN A 64 3.90 -17.60 12.41
N VAL A 65 4.61 -17.82 13.52
CA VAL A 65 6.06 -18.05 13.52
C VAL A 65 6.45 -19.23 12.63
N ARG A 66 5.71 -20.37 12.72
CA ARG A 66 5.99 -21.56 11.90
C ARG A 66 5.70 -21.34 10.42
N MET A 67 4.64 -20.61 10.09
CA MET A 67 4.24 -20.33 8.72
C MET A 67 5.20 -19.37 8.00
N GLY A 68 5.92 -18.53 8.75
CA GLY A 68 6.82 -17.54 8.20
C GLY A 68 6.10 -16.34 7.57
N LYS A 69 6.89 -15.32 7.22
CA LYS A 69 6.36 -14.06 6.66
C LYS A 69 5.69 -14.25 5.29
N PRO A 70 4.61 -13.52 4.99
CA PRO A 70 3.98 -13.53 3.67
C PRO A 70 4.92 -13.05 2.56
N ASN A 71 5.57 -11.89 2.76
CA ASN A 71 6.64 -11.35 1.94
C ASN A 71 7.58 -10.47 2.78
N ASP A 72 8.54 -9.80 2.12
CA ASP A 72 9.56 -9.00 2.80
C ASP A 72 9.02 -7.68 3.39
N ASN A 73 7.81 -7.29 3.06
CA ASN A 73 7.17 -6.09 3.59
C ASN A 73 6.61 -6.28 5.02
N PHE A 74 6.57 -7.50 5.56
CA PHE A 74 6.07 -7.74 6.91
C PHE A 74 7.21 -7.83 7.95
N LEU A 75 7.13 -7.03 9.00
CA LEU A 75 7.91 -7.20 10.24
C LEU A 75 7.34 -8.38 11.03
N TRP A 76 7.55 -9.58 10.50
CA TRP A 76 6.92 -10.80 10.99
C TRP A 76 7.60 -11.37 12.23
N ALA A 77 6.82 -12.04 13.09
CA ALA A 77 7.34 -12.76 14.23
C ALA A 77 8.29 -13.89 13.80
N VAL A 78 9.54 -13.86 14.29
CA VAL A 78 10.57 -14.88 14.00
C VAL A 78 10.73 -15.87 15.13
N ALA A 79 10.38 -15.49 16.36
CA ALA A 79 10.43 -16.35 17.54
C ALA A 79 9.43 -15.89 18.59
N LEU A 80 8.93 -16.85 19.38
CA LEU A 80 8.01 -16.62 20.49
C LEU A 80 8.76 -16.91 21.80
N THR A 81 8.52 -16.12 22.85
CA THR A 81 9.12 -16.37 24.16
C THR A 81 8.33 -17.43 24.95
N GLU A 82 8.97 -18.06 25.92
CA GLU A 82 8.24 -18.80 26.95
C GLU A 82 7.35 -17.86 27.76
N LYS A 83 6.29 -18.40 28.35
CA LYS A 83 5.43 -17.66 29.29
C LYS A 83 6.12 -17.50 30.63
N ILE A 84 6.24 -16.26 31.12
CA ILE A 84 6.77 -15.91 32.43
C ILE A 84 5.64 -15.27 33.24
N LYS A 85 5.13 -15.98 34.27
CA LYS A 85 3.98 -15.52 35.08
C LYS A 85 2.77 -15.11 34.22
N GLY A 86 2.48 -15.88 33.19
CA GLY A 86 1.39 -15.62 32.25
C GLY A 86 1.66 -14.57 31.17
N LYS A 87 2.78 -13.86 31.22
CA LYS A 87 3.23 -12.88 30.23
C LYS A 87 4.18 -13.52 29.22
N PHE A 88 4.17 -13.04 27.99
CA PHE A 88 5.05 -13.50 26.92
C PHE A 88 5.23 -12.41 25.88
N GLY A 89 6.04 -12.66 24.89
CA GLY A 89 6.25 -11.76 23.76
C GLY A 89 6.76 -12.50 22.52
N TYR A 90 6.94 -11.77 21.46
CA TYR A 90 7.53 -12.29 20.24
C TYR A 90 8.65 -11.38 19.73
N ILE A 91 9.60 -12.01 19.06
CA ILE A 91 10.74 -11.34 18.43
C ILE A 91 10.42 -11.11 16.96
N MET A 92 10.70 -9.88 16.47
CA MET A 92 10.54 -9.47 15.08
C MET A 92 11.74 -8.63 14.64
N PRO A 93 11.98 -8.44 13.31
CA PRO A 93 13.02 -7.53 12.85
C PRO A 93 12.85 -6.12 13.40
N LEU A 94 13.98 -5.43 13.64
CA LEU A 94 13.95 -4.00 13.97
C LEU A 94 13.56 -3.18 12.76
N ARG A 95 12.76 -2.13 12.99
CA ARG A 95 12.48 -1.12 11.97
C ARG A 95 13.74 -0.30 11.69
N PRO A 96 14.18 -0.20 10.43
CA PRO A 96 15.25 0.73 10.06
C PRO A 96 14.81 2.20 10.23
N SER A 97 15.75 3.09 10.55
CA SER A 97 15.45 4.49 10.91
C SER A 97 14.93 5.36 9.75
N ASN A 98 15.17 4.94 8.50
CA ASN A 98 14.65 5.61 7.30
C ASN A 98 13.13 5.38 7.09
N TYR A 99 12.54 4.37 7.73
CA TYR A 99 11.10 4.14 7.70
C TYR A 99 10.38 5.01 8.74
N LYS A 100 9.40 5.78 8.29
CA LYS A 100 8.60 6.71 9.07
C LYS A 100 7.22 6.14 9.37
N GLU A 101 6.61 6.58 10.46
CA GLU A 101 5.25 6.20 10.81
C GLU A 101 4.27 6.83 9.81
N TYR A 102 3.25 6.08 9.40
CA TYR A 102 2.26 6.61 8.46
C TYR A 102 1.53 7.85 9.01
N GLY A 103 1.34 7.93 10.33
CA GLY A 103 0.80 9.11 10.99
C GLY A 103 1.56 10.41 10.71
N GLU A 104 2.90 10.35 10.58
CA GLU A 104 3.73 11.52 10.25
C GLU A 104 3.42 12.08 8.84
N PHE A 105 3.04 11.21 7.88
CA PHE A 105 2.58 11.64 6.55
C PHE A 105 1.22 12.32 6.61
N LEU A 106 0.30 11.82 7.45
CA LEU A 106 -1.03 12.41 7.64
C LEU A 106 -0.96 13.79 8.30
N LEU A 107 -0.01 14.00 9.19
CA LEU A 107 0.26 15.29 9.84
C LEU A 107 1.03 16.25 8.94
N GLY A 108 1.63 15.76 7.84
CA GLY A 108 2.44 16.56 6.93
C GLY A 108 3.88 16.79 7.39
N ASP A 109 4.31 16.14 8.47
CA ASP A 109 5.68 16.18 9.00
C ASP A 109 6.67 15.48 8.08
N VAL A 110 6.21 14.45 7.38
CA VAL A 110 6.96 13.69 6.38
C VAL A 110 6.23 13.75 5.04
N ARG A 111 7.01 13.84 3.94
CA ARG A 111 6.47 13.85 2.57
C ARG A 111 7.22 12.85 1.71
N PHE A 112 6.52 12.23 0.78
CA PHE A 112 7.14 11.42 -0.25
C PHE A 112 8.06 12.28 -1.13
N LYS A 113 9.19 11.70 -1.50
CA LYS A 113 10.14 12.31 -2.44
C LYS A 113 9.50 12.64 -3.81
N SER A 114 8.51 11.84 -4.21
CA SER A 114 7.79 11.97 -5.48
C SER A 114 6.44 11.28 -5.41
N TRP A 115 5.54 11.62 -6.34
CA TRP A 115 4.29 10.87 -6.52
C TRP A 115 4.54 9.41 -6.90
N ASP A 116 5.61 9.14 -7.64
CA ASP A 116 6.01 7.78 -7.98
C ASP A 116 6.26 6.92 -6.73
N MET A 117 6.93 7.48 -5.70
CA MET A 117 7.17 6.77 -4.43
C MET A 117 5.88 6.55 -3.63
N LEU A 118 4.92 7.45 -3.71
CA LEU A 118 3.59 7.26 -3.13
C LEU A 118 2.86 6.10 -3.81
N PHE A 119 2.86 6.04 -5.15
CA PHE A 119 2.27 4.92 -5.89
C PHE A 119 2.96 3.59 -5.59
N LYS A 120 4.28 3.61 -5.46
CA LYS A 120 5.03 2.43 -5.06
C LYS A 120 4.64 1.94 -3.66
N ALA A 121 4.46 2.84 -2.70
CA ALA A 121 3.99 2.48 -1.36
C ALA A 121 2.58 1.87 -1.41
N ALA A 122 1.67 2.46 -2.18
CA ALA A 122 0.32 1.93 -2.38
C ALA A 122 0.32 0.53 -3.02
N LEU A 123 1.14 0.33 -4.06
CA LEU A 123 1.31 -0.98 -4.71
C LEU A 123 1.89 -2.01 -3.76
N ASN A 124 2.92 -1.67 -2.99
CA ASN A 124 3.52 -2.55 -1.99
C ASN A 124 2.51 -2.98 -0.91
N LEU A 125 1.64 -2.07 -0.46
CA LEU A 125 0.56 -2.39 0.48
C LEU A 125 -0.45 -3.34 -0.18
N ALA A 126 -1.00 -2.99 -1.34
CA ALA A 126 -2.00 -3.80 -2.04
C ALA A 126 -1.47 -5.21 -2.34
N GLU A 127 -0.24 -5.34 -2.82
CA GLU A 127 0.40 -6.62 -3.10
C GLU A 127 0.66 -7.44 -1.83
N SER A 128 1.07 -6.80 -0.75
CA SER A 128 1.29 -7.49 0.53
C SER A 128 0.00 -8.10 1.07
N PHE A 129 -1.12 -7.37 0.98
CA PHE A 129 -2.43 -7.86 1.38
C PHE A 129 -2.95 -8.94 0.41
N ARG A 130 -2.69 -8.83 -0.90
CA ARG A 130 -3.00 -9.87 -1.88
C ARG A 130 -2.32 -11.20 -1.51
N ILE A 131 -1.03 -11.16 -1.20
CA ILE A 131 -0.26 -12.34 -0.79
C ILE A 131 -0.78 -12.90 0.55
N LEU A 132 -1.04 -12.04 1.55
CA LEU A 132 -1.58 -12.46 2.84
C LEU A 132 -2.92 -13.19 2.68
N HIS A 133 -3.86 -12.56 1.95
CA HIS A 133 -5.20 -13.11 1.74
C HIS A 133 -5.18 -14.38 0.86
N SER A 134 -4.30 -14.47 -0.15
CA SER A 134 -4.13 -15.67 -0.98
C SER A 134 -3.63 -16.89 -0.19
N ARG A 135 -2.93 -16.66 0.92
CA ARG A 135 -2.52 -17.72 1.86
C ARG A 135 -3.61 -18.12 2.86
N GLY A 136 -4.81 -17.54 2.75
CA GLY A 136 -5.95 -17.85 3.63
C GLY A 136 -5.91 -17.15 4.98
N TYR A 137 -5.20 -16.02 5.11
CA TYR A 137 -5.13 -15.22 6.35
C TYR A 137 -5.90 -13.92 6.22
N SER A 138 -6.32 -13.35 7.35
CA SER A 138 -6.80 -11.98 7.49
C SER A 138 -5.96 -11.21 8.51
N TYR A 139 -5.79 -9.90 8.29
CA TYR A 139 -4.98 -9.03 9.14
C TYR A 139 -5.74 -8.55 10.38
N GLN A 140 -7.02 -8.21 10.21
CA GLN A 140 -8.05 -7.92 11.22
C GLN A 140 -7.96 -6.57 11.94
N ASP A 141 -6.82 -5.89 11.95
CA ASP A 141 -6.63 -4.59 12.63
C ASP A 141 -5.77 -3.63 11.81
N LEU A 142 -6.09 -3.49 10.52
CA LEU A 142 -5.39 -2.56 9.64
C LEU A 142 -5.81 -1.12 9.95
N ASN A 143 -4.85 -0.30 10.36
CA ASN A 143 -5.03 1.11 10.70
C ASN A 143 -3.75 1.92 10.43
N GLU A 144 -3.74 3.21 10.78
CA GLU A 144 -2.60 4.11 10.57
C GLU A 144 -1.32 3.73 11.33
N GLY A 145 -1.43 2.98 12.42
CA GLY A 145 -0.28 2.47 13.18
C GLY A 145 0.30 1.16 12.62
N SER A 146 -0.36 0.56 11.62
CA SER A 146 -0.04 -0.80 11.18
C SER A 146 1.15 -0.88 10.23
N PHE A 147 1.72 0.24 9.78
CA PHE A 147 2.83 0.19 8.83
C PHE A 147 3.69 1.45 8.84
N PHE A 148 4.90 1.27 8.37
CA PHE A 148 5.92 2.30 8.18
C PHE A 148 6.26 2.42 6.71
N ILE A 149 6.67 3.62 6.27
CA ILE A 149 7.03 3.91 4.89
C ILE A 149 8.39 4.59 4.84
N ASP A 150 9.25 4.15 3.94
CA ASP A 150 10.42 4.90 3.53
C ASP A 150 10.01 5.94 2.46
N PRO A 151 10.02 7.25 2.77
CA PRO A 151 9.55 8.29 1.87
C PRO A 151 10.40 8.44 0.60
N ASP A 152 11.67 8.04 0.65
CA ASP A 152 12.61 8.15 -0.45
C ASP A 152 12.48 7.04 -1.48
N THR A 153 12.04 5.85 -1.04
CA THR A 153 11.99 4.64 -1.88
C THR A 153 10.58 4.10 -2.11
N GLY A 154 9.58 4.53 -1.34
CA GLY A 154 8.23 3.98 -1.36
C GLY A 154 8.12 2.54 -0.84
N ASN A 155 9.16 2.02 -0.19
CA ASN A 155 9.10 0.72 0.46
C ASN A 155 8.25 0.82 1.73
N VAL A 156 7.56 -0.27 2.08
CA VAL A 156 6.70 -0.34 3.26
C VAL A 156 7.15 -1.46 4.19
N LEU A 157 6.87 -1.30 5.49
CA LEU A 157 7.03 -2.35 6.49
C LEU A 157 5.74 -2.43 7.30
N ILE A 158 5.03 -3.55 7.19
CA ILE A 158 3.77 -3.82 7.89
C ILE A 158 4.11 -4.45 9.24
N CYS A 159 3.65 -3.83 10.32
CA CYS A 159 3.87 -4.27 11.71
C CYS A 159 2.56 -4.75 12.34
N ASP A 160 2.55 -5.00 13.67
CA ASP A 160 1.38 -5.47 14.43
C ASP A 160 0.69 -6.69 13.82
N ASN A 161 1.51 -7.63 13.31
CA ASN A 161 1.06 -8.86 12.64
C ASN A 161 0.57 -9.93 13.63
N ASP A 162 0.49 -9.62 14.89
CA ASP A 162 0.07 -10.53 15.97
C ASP A 162 -1.44 -10.86 15.94
N ASN A 163 -2.24 -9.98 15.32
CA ASN A 163 -3.67 -10.21 15.08
C ASN A 163 -3.96 -11.01 13.80
N VAL A 164 -2.95 -11.24 12.96
CA VAL A 164 -3.11 -12.06 11.75
C VAL A 164 -3.51 -13.45 12.12
N ALA A 165 -4.62 -13.92 11.55
CA ALA A 165 -5.17 -15.24 11.82
C ALA A 165 -5.72 -15.88 10.53
N PRO A 166 -5.85 -17.23 10.50
CA PRO A 166 -6.52 -17.92 9.40
C PRO A 166 -7.94 -17.41 9.19
N TYR A 167 -8.42 -17.46 7.95
CA TYR A 167 -9.79 -17.07 7.63
C TYR A 167 -10.81 -17.73 8.54
N GLY A 168 -11.76 -16.95 9.05
CA GLY A 168 -12.79 -17.41 9.98
C GLY A 168 -12.35 -17.50 11.45
N VAL A 169 -11.07 -17.27 11.77
CA VAL A 169 -10.57 -17.22 13.14
C VAL A 169 -10.46 -15.74 13.57
N ASN A 170 -11.05 -15.38 14.71
CA ASN A 170 -10.90 -14.08 15.34
C ASN A 170 -10.58 -14.25 16.83
N LEU A 171 -9.55 -13.59 17.30
CA LEU A 171 -9.04 -13.71 18.68
C LEU A 171 -9.55 -12.60 19.62
N GLY A 172 -10.73 -12.03 19.31
CA GLY A 172 -11.35 -10.97 20.10
C GLY A 172 -10.98 -9.56 19.63
N VAL A 173 -10.32 -9.41 18.48
CA VAL A 173 -9.97 -8.13 17.87
C VAL A 173 -11.17 -7.60 17.08
N LYS A 174 -11.44 -6.29 17.18
CA LYS A 174 -12.44 -5.58 16.38
C LYS A 174 -11.80 -4.62 15.36
N GLY A 175 -10.63 -4.11 15.66
CA GLY A 175 -9.97 -3.07 14.89
C GLY A 175 -10.19 -1.66 15.44
N MET A 176 -9.59 -0.66 14.78
CA MET A 176 -9.69 0.76 15.13
C MET A 176 -10.95 1.39 14.50
N PRO A 177 -11.79 2.12 15.25
CA PRO A 177 -13.13 2.55 14.82
C PRO A 177 -13.23 3.15 13.42
N LYS A 178 -12.36 4.07 13.03
CA LYS A 178 -12.40 4.72 11.70
C LYS A 178 -11.95 3.83 10.55
N TYR A 179 -11.31 2.71 10.84
CA TYR A 179 -10.82 1.75 9.82
C TYR A 179 -11.67 0.47 9.74
N MET A 180 -12.58 0.28 10.71
CA MET A 180 -13.47 -0.88 10.73
C MET A 180 -14.52 -0.78 9.62
N ALA A 181 -14.78 -1.90 8.96
CA ALA A 181 -15.90 -2.02 8.04
C ALA A 181 -17.24 -1.82 8.75
N PRO A 182 -18.28 -1.27 8.09
CA PRO A 182 -19.57 -0.95 8.70
C PRO A 182 -20.19 -2.10 9.48
N GLU A 183 -20.12 -3.32 8.96
CA GLU A 183 -20.65 -4.52 9.61
C GLU A 183 -19.89 -4.91 10.88
N VAL A 184 -18.60 -4.54 10.98
CA VAL A 184 -17.81 -4.75 12.22
C VAL A 184 -18.14 -3.68 13.25
N VAL A 185 -18.31 -2.43 12.81
CA VAL A 185 -18.78 -1.32 13.68
C VAL A 185 -20.10 -1.67 14.36
N LEU A 186 -20.99 -2.35 13.62
CA LEU A 186 -22.33 -2.74 14.09
C LEU A 186 -22.37 -4.11 14.79
N ASP A 187 -21.22 -4.74 15.07
CA ASP A 187 -21.14 -6.10 15.64
C ASP A 187 -21.89 -7.19 14.82
N ARG A 188 -22.12 -6.94 13.53
CA ARG A 188 -22.78 -7.89 12.61
C ARG A 188 -21.81 -8.91 12.01
N SER A 189 -20.53 -8.61 12.01
CA SER A 189 -19.44 -9.46 11.54
C SER A 189 -18.22 -9.34 12.44
N ARG A 190 -17.36 -10.34 12.39
CA ARG A 190 -16.00 -10.26 12.94
C ARG A 190 -15.04 -9.88 11.81
N PRO A 191 -13.88 -9.25 12.15
CA PRO A 191 -12.84 -8.97 11.17
C PRO A 191 -12.43 -10.22 10.37
N ASN A 192 -12.28 -10.06 9.07
CA ASN A 192 -11.93 -11.08 8.09
C ASN A 192 -11.36 -10.44 6.83
N THR A 193 -11.07 -11.21 5.79
CA THR A 193 -10.52 -10.73 4.51
C THR A 193 -11.38 -9.64 3.84
N HIS A 194 -12.72 -9.74 3.90
CA HIS A 194 -13.59 -8.71 3.30
C HIS A 194 -13.53 -7.39 4.09
N THR A 195 -13.39 -7.46 5.41
CA THR A 195 -13.25 -6.26 6.25
C THR A 195 -11.86 -5.64 6.08
N ASP A 196 -10.81 -6.46 5.88
CA ASP A 196 -9.46 -5.98 5.55
C ASP A 196 -9.45 -5.20 4.23
N ARG A 197 -10.24 -5.63 3.22
CA ARG A 197 -10.42 -4.88 1.95
C ARG A 197 -10.99 -3.49 2.16
N PHE A 198 -11.95 -3.36 3.08
CA PHE A 198 -12.49 -2.05 3.43
C PHE A 198 -11.43 -1.19 4.13
N SER A 199 -10.72 -1.74 5.11
CA SER A 199 -9.66 -1.02 5.83
C SER A 199 -8.53 -0.61 4.87
N LEU A 200 -8.14 -1.49 3.93
CA LEU A 200 -7.16 -1.18 2.89
C LEU A 200 -7.63 -0.03 1.99
N ALA A 201 -8.91 -0.01 1.60
CA ALA A 201 -9.46 1.09 0.82
C ALA A 201 -9.38 2.43 1.58
N VAL A 202 -9.67 2.43 2.90
CA VAL A 202 -9.52 3.62 3.75
C VAL A 202 -8.05 4.06 3.82
N ILE A 203 -7.12 3.14 4.02
CA ILE A 203 -5.67 3.44 4.04
C ILE A 203 -5.22 4.01 2.70
N LEU A 204 -5.57 3.38 1.58
CA LEU A 204 -5.22 3.88 0.25
C LEU A 204 -5.82 5.26 -0.02
N PHE A 205 -7.09 5.49 0.35
CA PHE A 205 -7.69 6.80 0.20
C PHE A 205 -6.91 7.87 0.98
N ARG A 206 -6.61 7.62 2.25
CA ARG A 206 -5.85 8.55 3.09
C ARG A 206 -4.40 8.73 2.62
N LEU A 207 -3.80 7.72 2.00
CA LEU A 207 -2.46 7.83 1.42
C LEU A 207 -2.42 8.85 0.27
N PHE A 208 -3.46 8.88 -0.58
CA PHE A 208 -3.56 9.83 -1.70
C PHE A 208 -4.13 11.18 -1.28
N TYR A 209 -5.14 11.19 -0.44
CA TYR A 209 -5.95 12.39 -0.14
C TYR A 209 -5.78 12.94 1.28
N ILE A 210 -5.05 12.24 2.17
CA ILE A 210 -4.78 12.57 3.59
C ILE A 210 -6.04 12.46 4.46
N ASP A 211 -7.13 13.17 4.08
CA ASP A 211 -8.37 13.20 4.83
C ASP A 211 -9.12 11.85 4.75
N HIS A 212 -10.09 11.64 5.63
CA HIS A 212 -10.80 10.37 5.71
C HIS A 212 -11.97 10.31 4.69
N PRO A 213 -12.22 9.17 4.00
CA PRO A 213 -13.23 9.06 2.94
C PRO A 213 -14.67 9.26 3.43
N LEU A 214 -14.95 9.04 4.70
CA LEU A 214 -16.29 9.14 5.29
C LEU A 214 -16.44 10.33 6.23
N GLU A 215 -15.42 11.18 6.40
CA GLU A 215 -15.48 12.39 7.22
C GLU A 215 -15.64 13.63 6.34
N GLY A 216 -16.73 14.35 6.51
CA GLY A 216 -17.07 15.57 5.77
C GLY A 216 -17.97 16.49 6.58
N GLN A 217 -18.56 17.48 5.94
CA GLN A 217 -19.40 18.50 6.57
C GLN A 217 -20.60 17.96 7.38
N TYR A 218 -21.05 16.74 7.11
CA TYR A 218 -22.10 16.10 7.90
C TYR A 218 -21.54 15.51 9.18
N THR A 219 -20.41 14.81 9.12
CA THR A 219 -19.83 14.08 10.24
C THR A 219 -19.24 15.01 11.29
N ILE A 220 -18.60 16.13 10.89
CA ILE A 220 -17.98 17.09 11.84
C ILE A 220 -18.99 17.83 12.74
N LYS A 221 -20.30 17.76 12.43
CA LYS A 221 -21.34 18.37 13.24
C LYS A 221 -21.61 17.65 14.56
N PHE A 222 -21.12 16.44 14.71
CA PHE A 222 -21.41 15.58 15.84
C PHE A 222 -20.13 15.28 16.64
N PRO A 223 -20.18 15.33 17.98
CA PRO A 223 -19.09 14.83 18.79
C PRO A 223 -18.95 13.33 18.59
N LEU A 224 -17.72 12.83 18.42
CA LEU A 224 -17.48 11.42 18.19
C LEU A 224 -17.63 10.63 19.50
N THR A 225 -18.83 10.11 19.74
CA THR A 225 -19.15 9.12 20.78
C THR A 225 -19.33 7.76 20.13
N ASP A 226 -19.32 6.66 20.92
CA ASP A 226 -19.53 5.31 20.38
C ASP A 226 -20.85 5.19 19.60
N GLN A 227 -21.94 5.78 20.11
CA GLN A 227 -23.24 5.77 19.43
C GLN A 227 -23.22 6.58 18.12
N VAL A 228 -22.59 7.75 18.12
CA VAL A 228 -22.44 8.58 16.92
C VAL A 228 -21.52 7.87 15.94
N GLY A 229 -20.42 7.28 16.38
CA GLY A 229 -19.53 6.48 15.56
C GLY A 229 -20.25 5.31 14.90
N ALA A 230 -21.07 4.55 15.65
CA ALA A 230 -21.89 3.47 15.11
C ALA A 230 -22.85 3.97 14.02
N LYS A 231 -23.47 5.11 14.20
CA LYS A 231 -24.36 5.72 13.20
C LYS A 231 -23.61 6.17 11.95
N LEU A 232 -22.52 6.93 12.11
CA LEU A 232 -21.82 7.59 11.00
C LEU A 232 -20.95 6.62 10.19
N PHE A 233 -20.34 5.62 10.82
CA PHE A 233 -19.44 4.67 10.18
C PHE A 233 -20.03 3.27 10.02
N GLY A 234 -21.14 2.97 10.70
CA GLY A 234 -21.80 1.67 10.65
C GLY A 234 -23.15 1.70 9.93
N GLU A 235 -24.13 2.43 10.47
CA GLU A 235 -25.52 2.39 9.95
C GLU A 235 -25.70 3.14 8.63
N SER A 236 -25.07 4.31 8.51
CA SER A 236 -25.31 5.24 7.39
C SER A 236 -24.03 5.97 6.97
N PRO A 237 -22.92 5.25 6.64
CA PRO A 237 -21.72 5.88 6.16
C PRO A 237 -21.96 6.54 4.80
N ILE A 238 -21.46 7.77 4.64
CA ILE A 238 -21.61 8.55 3.42
C ILE A 238 -20.23 8.96 2.91
N PHE A 239 -19.89 8.55 1.69
CA PHE A 239 -18.65 8.94 1.03
C PHE A 239 -18.62 10.45 0.76
N VAL A 240 -17.49 11.09 1.01
CA VAL A 240 -17.34 12.55 0.85
C VAL A 240 -17.52 13.03 -0.60
N TYR A 241 -17.34 12.16 -1.59
CA TYR A 241 -17.59 12.43 -3.01
C TYR A 241 -18.63 11.47 -3.62
N ASP A 242 -19.63 11.03 -2.83
CA ASP A 242 -20.72 10.21 -3.36
C ASP A 242 -21.46 10.98 -4.49
N PRO A 243 -21.52 10.45 -5.71
CA PRO A 243 -22.14 11.13 -6.84
C PRO A 243 -23.66 11.29 -6.70
N LYS A 244 -24.31 10.54 -5.79
CA LYS A 244 -25.76 10.54 -5.57
C LYS A 244 -26.16 11.20 -4.24
N ASN A 245 -25.20 11.52 -3.37
CA ASN A 245 -25.47 12.10 -2.05
C ASN A 245 -24.39 13.12 -1.70
N ASP A 246 -24.74 14.40 -1.69
CA ASP A 246 -23.83 15.51 -1.40
C ASP A 246 -23.81 15.96 0.06
N MET A 247 -24.58 15.28 0.92
CA MET A 247 -24.75 15.66 2.33
C MET A 247 -23.42 15.72 3.10
N ASN A 248 -22.46 14.85 2.75
CA ASN A 248 -21.17 14.74 3.44
C ASN A 248 -19.97 15.25 2.62
N ARG A 249 -20.18 16.27 1.76
CA ARG A 249 -19.08 16.90 1.02
C ARG A 249 -17.96 17.34 1.94
N PRO A 250 -16.69 17.34 1.48
CA PRO A 250 -15.60 17.85 2.28
C PRO A 250 -15.85 19.30 2.73
N ASP A 251 -15.53 19.60 3.97
CA ASP A 251 -15.60 20.95 4.50
C ASP A 251 -14.28 21.69 4.20
N PRO A 252 -14.31 22.92 3.65
CA PRO A 252 -13.11 23.64 3.26
C PRO A 252 -12.11 23.89 4.38
N ASP A 253 -12.58 24.09 5.60
CA ASP A 253 -11.72 24.37 6.75
C ASP A 253 -11.16 23.09 7.38
N ALA A 254 -11.98 22.03 7.42
CA ALA A 254 -11.61 20.78 8.09
C ALA A 254 -10.93 19.75 7.13
N HIS A 255 -11.22 19.81 5.81
CA HIS A 255 -10.76 18.81 4.83
C HIS A 255 -10.09 19.45 3.59
N PRO A 256 -9.12 20.36 3.75
CA PRO A 256 -8.49 21.07 2.64
C PRO A 256 -7.67 20.13 1.73
N ASN A 257 -7.14 19.04 2.28
CA ASN A 257 -6.28 18.13 1.53
C ASN A 257 -7.05 17.36 0.46
N VAL A 258 -8.17 16.74 0.80
CA VAL A 258 -8.97 16.00 -0.17
C VAL A 258 -9.57 16.94 -1.23
N ILE A 259 -9.95 18.17 -0.86
CA ILE A 259 -10.45 19.17 -1.81
C ILE A 259 -9.37 19.53 -2.84
N SER A 260 -8.16 19.85 -2.39
CA SER A 260 -7.06 20.23 -3.28
C SER A 260 -6.57 19.08 -4.15
N ARG A 261 -6.60 17.84 -3.63
CA ARG A 261 -6.03 16.66 -4.30
C ARG A 261 -7.01 15.87 -5.15
N TRP A 262 -8.33 15.95 -4.90
CA TRP A 262 -9.33 15.12 -5.58
C TRP A 262 -9.23 15.13 -7.11
N ASN A 263 -8.96 16.29 -7.69
CA ASN A 263 -8.83 16.44 -9.12
C ASN A 263 -7.39 16.34 -9.66
N MET A 264 -6.40 16.10 -8.81
CA MET A 264 -5.01 15.93 -9.23
C MET A 264 -4.75 14.55 -9.83
N PHE A 265 -5.43 13.52 -9.32
CA PHE A 265 -5.21 12.13 -9.71
C PHE A 265 -6.07 11.70 -10.90
N PRO A 266 -5.63 10.67 -11.66
CA PRO A 266 -6.36 10.17 -12.83
C PRO A 266 -7.78 9.71 -12.51
N PRO A 267 -8.68 9.76 -13.53
CA PRO A 267 -10.09 9.38 -13.37
C PRO A 267 -10.30 7.96 -12.83
N ASP A 268 -9.44 7.01 -13.23
CA ASP A 268 -9.53 5.61 -12.79
C ASP A 268 -9.41 5.48 -11.27
N LEU A 269 -8.49 6.23 -10.67
CA LEU A 269 -8.29 6.20 -9.22
C LEU A 269 -9.52 6.77 -8.49
N LYS A 270 -10.08 7.87 -9.00
CA LYS A 270 -11.33 8.45 -8.45
C LYS A 270 -12.51 7.50 -8.57
N ALA A 271 -12.66 6.85 -9.73
CA ALA A 271 -13.73 5.88 -9.95
C ALA A 271 -13.62 4.68 -9.01
N ALA A 272 -12.39 4.18 -8.78
CA ALA A 272 -12.15 3.09 -7.84
C ALA A 272 -12.53 3.49 -6.40
N PHE A 273 -12.12 4.65 -5.92
CA PHE A 273 -12.52 5.11 -4.58
C PHE A 273 -14.02 5.36 -4.49
N THR A 274 -14.65 5.92 -5.54
CA THR A 274 -16.09 6.08 -5.57
C THR A 274 -16.80 4.73 -5.44
N LYS A 275 -16.38 3.71 -6.20
CA LYS A 275 -16.92 2.35 -6.08
C LYS A 275 -16.70 1.76 -4.67
N ALA A 276 -15.49 1.88 -4.13
CA ALA A 276 -15.14 1.34 -2.82
C ALA A 276 -16.03 1.90 -1.70
N PHE A 277 -16.35 3.21 -1.77
CA PHE A 277 -17.11 3.91 -0.73
C PHE A 277 -18.57 4.24 -1.12
N THR A 278 -19.11 3.61 -2.16
CA THR A 278 -20.53 3.62 -2.49
C THR A 278 -21.10 2.20 -2.58
N ASP A 279 -20.67 1.43 -3.57
CA ASP A 279 -21.11 0.05 -3.76
C ASP A 279 -20.53 -0.87 -2.67
N GLY A 280 -19.22 -0.75 -2.39
CA GLY A 280 -18.52 -1.54 -1.37
C GLY A 280 -18.94 -1.26 0.08
N LEU A 281 -19.67 -0.15 0.34
CA LEU A 281 -20.34 0.09 1.63
C LEU A 281 -21.63 -0.71 1.76
N LYS A 282 -22.34 -0.96 0.66
CA LYS A 282 -23.66 -1.60 0.64
C LYS A 282 -23.57 -3.11 0.47
N ASP A 283 -22.55 -3.56 -0.25
CA ASP A 283 -22.35 -4.95 -0.60
C ASP A 283 -20.89 -5.33 -0.42
N ILE A 284 -20.63 -6.30 0.46
CA ILE A 284 -19.28 -6.77 0.79
C ILE A 284 -18.57 -7.43 -0.40
N ASP A 285 -19.32 -8.06 -1.32
CA ASP A 285 -18.79 -8.72 -2.50
C ASP A 285 -18.45 -7.71 -3.61
N SER A 286 -18.98 -6.49 -3.53
CA SER A 286 -18.64 -5.38 -4.43
C SER A 286 -17.36 -4.63 -4.01
N ARG A 287 -16.74 -4.96 -2.89
CA ARG A 287 -15.48 -4.36 -2.45
C ARG A 287 -14.36 -4.65 -3.44
N ILE A 288 -13.58 -3.61 -3.72
CA ILE A 288 -12.42 -3.73 -4.62
C ILE A 288 -11.41 -4.69 -4.00
N THR A 289 -11.03 -5.71 -4.75
CA THR A 289 -10.02 -6.67 -4.36
C THR A 289 -8.62 -6.07 -4.44
N GLU A 290 -7.66 -6.71 -3.81
CA GLU A 290 -6.26 -6.30 -3.81
C GLU A 290 -5.71 -6.23 -5.25
N LEU A 291 -6.04 -7.22 -6.09
CA LEU A 291 -5.63 -7.26 -7.49
C LEU A 291 -6.26 -6.10 -8.29
N GLN A 292 -7.54 -5.81 -8.08
CA GLN A 292 -8.19 -4.67 -8.73
C GLN A 292 -7.56 -3.33 -8.30
N TRP A 293 -7.15 -3.19 -7.03
CA TRP A 293 -6.39 -2.01 -6.60
C TRP A 293 -5.05 -1.91 -7.31
N ILE A 294 -4.30 -3.02 -7.44
CA ILE A 294 -3.03 -3.06 -8.16
C ILE A 294 -3.22 -2.60 -9.61
N GLU A 295 -4.21 -3.14 -10.32
CA GLU A 295 -4.52 -2.74 -11.70
C GLU A 295 -4.82 -1.25 -11.84
N VAL A 296 -5.66 -0.71 -10.94
CA VAL A 296 -5.97 0.73 -10.91
C VAL A 296 -4.72 1.57 -10.63
N LEU A 297 -3.91 1.16 -9.66
CA LEU A 297 -2.68 1.87 -9.29
C LEU A 297 -1.64 1.85 -10.42
N VAL A 298 -1.48 0.72 -11.11
CA VAL A 298 -0.57 0.60 -12.27
C VAL A 298 -1.02 1.51 -13.41
N ARG A 299 -2.34 1.55 -13.73
CA ARG A 299 -2.89 2.45 -14.75
C ARG A 299 -2.70 3.92 -14.36
N ALA A 300 -3.04 4.28 -13.13
CA ALA A 300 -2.92 5.65 -12.66
C ALA A 300 -1.46 6.12 -12.61
N ARG A 301 -0.54 5.26 -12.15
CA ARG A 301 0.89 5.54 -12.17
C ARG A 301 1.43 5.71 -13.58
N GLY A 302 0.92 4.97 -14.55
CA GLY A 302 1.27 5.10 -15.97
C GLY A 302 0.91 6.45 -16.59
N MET A 303 0.07 7.25 -15.92
CA MET A 303 -0.27 8.63 -16.33
C MET A 303 0.60 9.70 -15.67
N LEU A 304 1.56 9.32 -14.82
CA LEU A 304 2.47 10.23 -14.15
C LEU A 304 3.64 10.57 -15.08
N VAL A 305 3.86 11.86 -15.32
CA VAL A 305 5.00 12.38 -16.08
C VAL A 305 5.68 13.54 -15.34
N LYS A 306 6.91 13.83 -15.73
CA LYS A 306 7.65 14.98 -15.23
C LYS A 306 7.91 15.95 -16.38
N ILE A 307 7.33 17.16 -16.31
CA ILE A 307 7.48 18.21 -17.30
C ILE A 307 8.01 19.46 -16.58
N ASP A 308 9.05 20.08 -17.10
CA ASP A 308 9.71 21.27 -16.52
C ASP A 308 10.07 21.08 -15.03
N GLY A 309 10.53 19.86 -14.69
CA GLY A 309 10.93 19.52 -13.33
C GLY A 309 9.76 19.24 -12.36
N ARG A 310 8.52 19.35 -12.81
CA ARG A 310 7.31 19.11 -11.99
C ARG A 310 6.60 17.84 -12.39
N GLU A 311 6.25 17.03 -11.41
CA GLU A 311 5.42 15.86 -11.61
C GLU A 311 3.95 16.27 -11.78
N GLN A 312 3.28 15.67 -12.76
CA GLN A 312 1.86 15.87 -13.03
C GLN A 312 1.23 14.63 -13.67
N PHE A 313 -0.08 14.50 -13.53
CA PHE A 313 -0.83 13.43 -14.18
C PHE A 313 -1.42 13.93 -15.49
N VAL A 314 -1.23 13.14 -16.54
CA VAL A 314 -1.80 13.38 -17.87
C VAL A 314 -3.09 12.59 -17.98
N ASN A 315 -4.19 13.25 -18.38
CA ASN A 315 -5.40 12.52 -18.70
C ASN A 315 -5.28 11.90 -20.11
N ALA A 316 -4.71 10.71 -20.17
CA ALA A 316 -4.46 9.98 -21.41
C ALA A 316 -5.76 9.57 -22.15
N TYR A 317 -6.92 9.66 -21.52
CA TYR A 317 -8.25 9.44 -22.15
C TYR A 317 -8.76 10.66 -22.90
N ASN A 318 -8.17 11.84 -22.67
CA ASN A 318 -8.46 13.05 -23.43
C ASN A 318 -7.22 13.51 -24.21
N PRO A 319 -7.05 13.09 -25.48
CA PRO A 319 -5.86 13.41 -26.28
C PRO A 319 -5.56 14.91 -26.41
N GLU A 320 -6.58 15.76 -26.37
CA GLU A 320 -6.42 17.23 -26.47
C GLU A 320 -5.75 17.84 -25.24
N SER A 321 -5.84 17.15 -24.08
CA SER A 321 -5.21 17.58 -22.84
C SER A 321 -3.77 17.07 -22.67
N VAL A 322 -3.28 16.24 -23.61
CA VAL A 322 -1.94 15.66 -23.52
C VAL A 322 -0.89 16.71 -23.92
N PRO A 323 0.07 17.02 -23.06
CA PRO A 323 1.16 17.95 -23.41
C PRO A 323 1.93 17.51 -24.65
N LYS A 324 2.41 18.48 -25.44
CA LYS A 324 3.14 18.20 -26.70
C LYS A 324 4.44 17.42 -26.48
N GLU A 325 5.03 17.54 -25.30
CA GLU A 325 6.24 16.85 -24.87
C GLU A 325 6.00 15.39 -24.55
N CYS A 326 4.72 14.99 -24.39
CA CYS A 326 4.34 13.63 -24.09
C CYS A 326 4.04 12.81 -25.36
N ARG A 327 4.27 11.51 -25.24
CA ARG A 327 3.77 10.48 -26.16
C ARG A 327 2.90 9.53 -25.37
N LEU A 328 1.91 8.97 -25.99
CA LEU A 328 1.10 7.91 -25.37
C LEU A 328 1.53 6.55 -25.91
N LEU A 329 1.77 5.63 -25.01
CA LEU A 329 2.01 4.22 -25.32
C LEU A 329 0.77 3.42 -24.94
N ARG A 330 0.05 2.89 -25.93
CA ARG A 330 -1.18 2.13 -25.71
C ARG A 330 -0.93 0.64 -25.90
N THR A 331 -1.25 -0.13 -24.88
CA THR A 331 -1.39 -1.60 -24.91
C THR A 331 -2.86 -1.98 -25.02
N GLU A 332 -3.20 -3.27 -24.98
CA GLU A 332 -4.61 -3.73 -24.88
C GLU A 332 -5.29 -3.26 -23.58
N GLU A 333 -4.55 -3.20 -22.47
CA GLU A 333 -5.11 -2.99 -21.13
C GLU A 333 -4.79 -1.58 -20.56
N ASN A 334 -3.74 -0.92 -21.05
CA ASN A 334 -3.20 0.29 -20.44
C ASN A 334 -2.90 1.38 -21.47
N ILE A 335 -2.99 2.62 -21.01
CA ILE A 335 -2.43 3.79 -21.71
C ILE A 335 -1.40 4.42 -20.78
N ILE A 336 -0.18 4.57 -21.26
CA ILE A 336 0.95 5.09 -20.48
C ILE A 336 1.41 6.38 -21.12
N ALA A 337 1.53 7.44 -20.32
CA ALA A 337 2.08 8.71 -20.76
C ALA A 337 3.61 8.69 -20.62
N LEU A 338 4.31 9.07 -21.68
CA LEU A 338 5.75 9.05 -21.77
C LEU A 338 6.27 10.45 -22.09
N ALA A 339 7.03 11.03 -21.18
CA ALA A 339 7.83 12.25 -21.34
C ALA A 339 9.30 11.94 -21.02
N PRO A 340 10.25 12.84 -21.25
CA PRO A 340 11.63 12.65 -20.80
C PRO A 340 11.70 12.22 -19.33
N ASP A 341 12.54 11.24 -19.04
CA ASP A 341 12.72 10.60 -17.73
C ASP A 341 11.53 9.76 -17.21
N SER A 342 10.44 9.62 -17.99
CA SER A 342 9.38 8.64 -17.66
C SER A 342 9.93 7.21 -17.62
N MET A 343 9.43 6.41 -16.69
CA MET A 343 9.81 5.02 -16.48
C MET A 343 8.67 4.09 -16.86
N LEU A 344 9.00 2.96 -17.50
CA LEU A 344 8.13 1.80 -17.61
C LEU A 344 8.58 0.76 -16.60
N TYR A 345 7.61 0.07 -16.02
CA TYR A 345 7.84 -0.98 -15.03
C TYR A 345 7.66 -2.37 -15.62
N ALA A 346 8.24 -3.39 -14.97
CA ALA A 346 8.23 -4.76 -15.47
C ALA A 346 6.81 -5.26 -15.79
N CYS A 347 5.83 -4.99 -14.94
CA CYS A 347 4.42 -5.35 -15.18
C CYS A 347 3.76 -4.65 -16.39
N GLN A 348 4.36 -3.59 -16.92
CA GLN A 348 3.85 -2.86 -18.09
C GLN A 348 4.42 -3.36 -19.42
N VAL A 349 5.50 -4.15 -19.37
CA VAL A 349 6.18 -4.71 -20.54
C VAL A 349 6.13 -6.24 -20.58
N ASP A 350 5.70 -6.88 -19.49
CA ASP A 350 5.52 -8.32 -19.38
C ASP A 350 4.20 -8.63 -18.65
N LYS A 351 3.23 -9.21 -19.36
CA LYS A 351 1.90 -9.56 -18.84
C LYS A 351 1.94 -10.56 -17.68
N LEU A 352 3.00 -11.37 -17.58
CA LEU A 352 3.17 -12.38 -16.55
C LEU A 352 3.95 -11.84 -15.33
N SER A 353 4.43 -10.60 -15.39
CA SER A 353 5.21 -10.01 -14.31
C SER A 353 4.31 -9.48 -13.21
N GLU A 354 4.49 -9.98 -12.00
CA GLU A 354 3.95 -9.41 -10.74
C GLU A 354 4.94 -8.40 -10.10
N ASP A 355 5.97 -7.96 -10.82
CA ASP A 355 6.91 -6.95 -10.37
C ASP A 355 6.44 -5.54 -10.77
N TYR A 356 5.87 -4.83 -9.83
CA TYR A 356 5.33 -3.48 -10.00
C TYR A 356 6.36 -2.38 -9.75
N CYS A 357 7.60 -2.73 -9.42
CA CYS A 357 8.61 -1.79 -8.93
C CYS A 357 9.87 -1.73 -9.77
N THR A 358 10.30 -2.81 -10.39
CA THR A 358 11.50 -2.84 -11.23
C THR A 358 11.29 -2.06 -12.53
N VAL A 359 12.19 -1.12 -12.81
CA VAL A 359 12.16 -0.32 -14.02
C VAL A 359 12.63 -1.17 -15.21
N ALA A 360 11.75 -1.38 -16.17
CA ALA A 360 12.00 -2.13 -17.41
C ALA A 360 12.41 -1.23 -18.57
N GLY A 361 12.04 0.04 -18.53
CA GLY A 361 12.40 1.00 -19.58
C GLY A 361 12.43 2.43 -19.05
N VAL A 362 13.19 3.29 -19.74
CA VAL A 362 13.30 4.72 -19.40
C VAL A 362 13.32 5.56 -20.67
N VAL A 363 12.55 6.65 -20.65
CA VAL A 363 12.54 7.60 -21.77
C VAL A 363 13.72 8.55 -21.67
N ARG A 364 14.47 8.69 -22.75
CA ARG A 364 15.61 9.62 -22.85
C ARG A 364 15.50 10.46 -24.13
N ALA A 365 15.91 11.70 -24.01
CA ALA A 365 16.09 12.55 -25.19
C ALA A 365 17.31 12.07 -26.01
N SER A 366 17.22 12.17 -27.33
CA SER A 366 18.34 11.91 -28.22
C SER A 366 19.49 12.89 -27.96
N GLN A 367 20.73 12.39 -28.02
CA GLN A 367 21.91 13.24 -27.90
C GLN A 367 22.09 14.19 -29.10
N ARG A 368 21.52 13.83 -30.26
CA ARG A 368 21.62 14.60 -31.49
C ARG A 368 20.51 15.65 -31.64
N ASP A 369 19.31 15.33 -31.16
CA ASP A 369 18.15 16.24 -31.20
C ASP A 369 17.33 16.02 -29.94
N LYS A 370 17.31 17.03 -29.07
CA LYS A 370 16.59 16.97 -27.79
C LYS A 370 15.07 16.88 -27.92
N ASN A 371 14.52 17.13 -29.10
CA ASN A 371 13.10 16.98 -29.38
C ASN A 371 12.71 15.54 -29.78
N VAL A 372 13.69 14.68 -30.01
CA VAL A 372 13.50 13.26 -30.31
C VAL A 372 13.72 12.44 -29.06
N TYR A 373 12.70 11.69 -28.67
CA TYR A 373 12.73 10.83 -27.49
C TYR A 373 12.80 9.37 -27.92
N GLY A 374 13.49 8.58 -27.12
CA GLY A 374 13.55 7.13 -27.26
C GLY A 374 13.31 6.43 -25.93
N LEU A 375 12.69 5.25 -25.98
CA LEU A 375 12.52 4.36 -24.87
C LEU A 375 13.69 3.38 -24.82
N GLY A 376 14.51 3.47 -23.77
CA GLY A 376 15.64 2.55 -23.54
C GLY A 376 15.14 1.23 -22.95
N ASN A 377 15.58 0.11 -23.50
CA ASN A 377 15.33 -1.23 -22.99
C ASN A 377 16.28 -1.54 -21.82
N LEU A 378 15.75 -1.58 -20.60
CA LEU A 378 16.50 -1.95 -19.40
C LEU A 378 16.29 -3.41 -18.97
N THR A 379 15.50 -4.17 -19.73
CA THR A 379 15.29 -5.61 -19.48
C THR A 379 16.45 -6.44 -20.05
N ASN A 380 16.47 -7.72 -19.71
CA ASN A 380 17.37 -8.71 -20.32
C ASN A 380 16.79 -9.32 -21.61
N ASN A 381 15.56 -8.95 -21.99
CA ASN A 381 14.86 -9.48 -23.15
C ASN A 381 15.04 -8.55 -24.37
N THR A 382 15.10 -9.14 -25.55
CA THR A 382 15.06 -8.39 -26.82
C THR A 382 13.62 -7.91 -27.07
N TRP A 383 13.44 -6.62 -27.36
CA TRP A 383 12.17 -6.07 -27.86
C TRP A 383 12.18 -6.04 -29.37
N THR A 384 11.03 -5.99 -30.01
CA THR A 384 10.92 -5.86 -31.46
C THR A 384 10.22 -4.54 -31.81
N LEU A 385 10.93 -3.71 -32.58
CA LEU A 385 10.37 -2.49 -33.15
C LEU A 385 9.70 -2.80 -34.47
N ILE A 386 8.42 -2.49 -34.61
CA ILE A 386 7.63 -2.70 -35.82
C ILE A 386 7.23 -1.33 -36.35
N ILE A 387 7.73 -0.98 -37.53
CA ILE A 387 7.40 0.25 -38.27
C ILE A 387 6.58 -0.17 -39.49
N PRO A 388 5.43 0.49 -39.78
CA PRO A 388 4.63 0.21 -40.97
C PRO A 388 5.49 0.21 -42.25
N ASN A 389 5.34 -0.83 -43.10
CA ASN A 389 6.05 -1.01 -44.34
C ASN A 389 7.59 -1.14 -44.25
N LYS A 390 8.12 -1.55 -43.09
CA LYS A 390 9.56 -1.85 -42.89
C LYS A 390 9.70 -3.20 -42.20
N GLU A 391 10.85 -3.83 -42.42
CA GLU A 391 11.20 -5.03 -41.68
C GLU A 391 11.31 -4.76 -40.18
N PRO A 392 10.82 -5.69 -39.34
CA PRO A 392 10.94 -5.57 -37.89
C PRO A 392 12.41 -5.49 -37.45
N VAL A 393 12.68 -4.66 -36.44
CA VAL A 393 14.04 -4.45 -35.93
C VAL A 393 14.13 -4.95 -34.49
N ALA A 394 15.09 -5.82 -34.22
CA ALA A 394 15.39 -6.32 -32.89
C ALA A 394 16.12 -5.24 -32.06
N ILE A 395 15.59 -4.92 -30.91
CA ILE A 395 16.15 -3.97 -29.94
C ILE A 395 16.72 -4.75 -28.76
N GLN A 396 18.03 -4.90 -28.77
CA GLN A 396 18.75 -5.64 -27.73
C GLN A 396 18.65 -4.90 -26.35
N PRO A 397 18.93 -5.60 -25.23
CA PRO A 397 19.15 -4.96 -23.94
C PRO A 397 20.09 -3.74 -24.08
N LYS A 398 19.75 -2.63 -23.41
CA LYS A 398 20.40 -1.29 -23.51
C LYS A 398 20.22 -0.57 -24.86
N GLY A 399 19.49 -1.16 -25.81
CA GLY A 399 19.08 -0.49 -27.04
C GLY A 399 17.94 0.51 -26.83
N PHE A 400 17.65 1.32 -27.85
CA PHE A 400 16.60 2.34 -27.80
C PHE A 400 15.57 2.17 -28.91
N VAL A 401 14.32 2.37 -28.57
CA VAL A 401 13.18 2.47 -29.49
C VAL A 401 12.81 3.94 -29.67
N PRO A 402 12.75 4.48 -30.90
CA PRO A 402 12.26 5.84 -31.12
C PRO A 402 10.75 5.92 -30.81
N LEU A 403 10.35 6.93 -30.02
CA LEU A 403 8.95 7.18 -29.67
C LEU A 403 8.28 8.06 -30.75
N VAL A 404 8.11 7.49 -31.94
CA VAL A 404 7.46 8.13 -33.07
C VAL A 404 6.02 7.61 -33.21
N PRO A 405 5.01 8.50 -33.38
CA PRO A 405 3.63 8.06 -33.56
C PRO A 405 3.46 7.03 -34.67
N GLY A 406 2.66 6.00 -34.43
CA GLY A 406 2.41 4.90 -35.37
C GLY A 406 3.34 3.69 -35.23
N VAL A 407 4.44 3.81 -34.51
CA VAL A 407 5.36 2.70 -34.20
C VAL A 407 4.72 1.73 -33.21
N ILE A 408 4.96 0.45 -33.39
CA ILE A 408 4.58 -0.59 -32.43
C ILE A 408 5.85 -1.19 -31.80
N ILE A 409 5.80 -1.35 -30.50
CA ILE A 409 6.85 -2.04 -29.74
C ILE A 409 6.25 -3.37 -29.26
N ASP A 410 6.86 -4.46 -29.66
CA ASP A 410 6.54 -5.80 -29.19
C ASP A 410 7.55 -6.19 -28.11
N PHE A 411 7.06 -6.30 -26.87
CA PHE A 411 7.85 -6.69 -25.70
C PHE A 411 7.96 -8.21 -25.52
N GLY A 412 7.28 -9.00 -26.39
CA GLY A 412 7.17 -10.44 -26.35
C GLY A 412 5.73 -10.90 -26.14
N ASN A 413 5.14 -10.62 -24.97
CA ASN A 413 3.75 -10.97 -24.66
C ASN A 413 2.82 -9.75 -24.51
N ILE A 414 3.35 -8.54 -24.66
CA ILE A 414 2.62 -7.29 -24.75
C ILE A 414 3.06 -6.53 -26.00
N LYS A 415 2.09 -6.05 -26.79
CA LYS A 415 2.34 -5.09 -27.86
C LYS A 415 1.80 -3.74 -27.51
N ALA A 416 2.58 -2.72 -27.75
CA ALA A 416 2.21 -1.34 -27.46
C ALA A 416 2.41 -0.44 -28.68
N LYS A 417 1.43 0.41 -28.97
CA LYS A 417 1.49 1.39 -30.07
C LYS A 417 1.76 2.77 -29.52
N VAL A 418 2.64 3.49 -30.18
CA VAL A 418 2.95 4.90 -29.86
C VAL A 418 1.99 5.83 -30.60
N PHE A 419 1.44 6.84 -29.87
CA PHE A 419 0.55 7.88 -30.36
C PHE A 419 1.10 9.28 -30.10
#